data_12a8097d9eab38ba90f69e92ef281802
#
_entry.id   12a8097d9eab38ba90f69e92ef281802
#
_cell.length_a   1.000
_cell.length_b   1.000
_cell.length_c   1.000
_cell.angle_alpha   90.00
_cell.angle_beta   90.00
_cell.angle_gamma   90.00
#
_symmetry.space_group_name_H-M   'P 1'
#
loop_
_entity.id
_entity.type
_entity.pdbx_description
1 polymer ?
#
loop_
_entity_poly.entity_id
_entity_poly.type
_entity_poly.pdbx_seq_one_letter_code
_entity_poly.pdbx_strand_id
1 'polypeptide(L)'
;MMSRSYSSYMLSGINTVELKRKHFRPRLQKITKAKQVDMPSEKSYGTKFPPCRLPRRCGILLHPTSLPGPYSTGDLGSEAYAFVDWLVSAKMQAWQVLPLVPPGRPIPGIRDDFWSPYSGRDAHCGNSLMISLDLLVSDDLLCSSELPPQSNSAKKVNFQAVSDTIEPLLYKAAKSLLSRDGSDSLLREFEEFRNRSDIKVWLDDAALFNV
;
A
#
# COMPACT_ATOMS: atom_id res chain seq x y z
N MET A 1 2.65 -7.73 -4.99
CA MET A 1 3.45 -8.30 -3.91
C MET A 1 3.37 -7.58 -2.56
N MET A 2 3.10 -6.31 -2.54
CA MET A 2 2.90 -5.55 -1.28
C MET A 2 1.56 -5.77 -0.58
N SER A 3 0.64 -6.54 -1.14
CA SER A 3 -0.69 -6.79 -0.57
C SER A 3 -0.71 -7.65 0.70
N ARG A 4 0.33 -8.46 0.95
CA ARG A 4 0.38 -9.33 2.15
C ARG A 4 0.50 -8.60 3.49
N SER A 5 0.94 -7.34 3.51
CA SER A 5 1.10 -6.57 4.75
C SER A 5 -0.08 -5.67 5.11
N TYR A 6 -0.97 -5.39 4.17
CA TYR A 6 -1.99 -4.36 4.37
C TYR A 6 -3.30 -4.87 4.94
N SER A 7 -3.66 -6.14 4.70
CA SER A 7 -4.95 -6.68 5.11
C SER A 7 -5.13 -6.83 6.64
N SER A 8 -4.04 -6.99 7.39
CA SER A 8 -4.13 -7.26 8.84
C SER A 8 -4.25 -6.02 9.72
N TYR A 9 -4.11 -4.81 9.16
CA TYR A 9 -4.02 -3.57 9.95
C TYR A 9 -5.17 -2.60 9.78
N MET A 10 -6.11 -2.88 8.88
CA MET A 10 -7.24 -1.98 8.58
C MET A 10 -8.33 -1.95 9.65
N LEU A 11 -8.33 -2.88 10.61
CA LEU A 11 -9.41 -3.01 11.61
C LEU A 11 -9.21 -2.18 12.89
N SER A 12 -8.08 -1.49 13.07
CA SER A 12 -7.78 -0.76 14.32
C SER A 12 -7.81 0.77 14.25
N GLY A 13 -8.13 1.35 13.10
CA GLY A 13 -8.22 2.83 12.96
C GLY A 13 -6.89 3.59 13.11
N ILE A 14 -5.78 2.89 13.35
CA ILE A 14 -4.43 3.48 13.46
C ILE A 14 -3.50 2.74 12.50
N ASN A 15 -3.22 3.36 11.36
CA ASN A 15 -2.28 2.83 10.37
C ASN A 15 -0.84 3.04 10.86
N THR A 16 -0.30 2.07 11.59
CA THR A 16 1.09 2.10 12.07
C THR A 16 1.82 0.86 11.57
N VAL A 17 2.91 1.05 10.82
CA VAL A 17 3.81 -0.02 10.39
C VAL A 17 4.89 -0.20 11.45
N GLU A 18 4.96 -1.38 12.07
CA GLU A 18 6.02 -1.71 13.02
C GLU A 18 7.28 -2.16 12.28
N LEU A 19 8.37 -1.39 12.44
CA LEU A 19 9.65 -1.66 11.81
C LEU A 19 10.46 -2.65 12.69
N LYS A 20 10.65 -3.90 12.23
CA LYS A 20 11.54 -4.88 12.88
C LYS A 20 12.88 -4.95 12.16
N ARG A 21 13.97 -4.84 12.94
CA ARG A 21 15.34 -5.03 12.46
C ARG A 21 15.53 -6.43 11.87
N LYS A 22 15.36 -6.59 10.55
CA LYS A 22 16.07 -7.62 9.77
C LYS A 22 16.35 -7.03 8.41
N HIS A 23 17.61 -7.15 7.97
CA HIS A 23 18.13 -6.70 6.70
C HIS A 23 17.15 -7.03 5.57
N PHE A 24 16.58 -5.99 5.00
CA PHE A 24 15.72 -6.11 3.85
C PHE A 24 16.62 -6.29 2.64
N ARG A 25 16.88 -7.53 2.25
CA ARG A 25 17.39 -7.84 0.91
C ARG A 25 16.21 -8.13 0.01
N PRO A 26 16.23 -7.69 -1.26
CA PRO A 26 15.17 -8.01 -2.21
C PRO A 26 15.29 -9.48 -2.64
N ARG A 27 14.92 -10.38 -1.76
CA ARG A 27 14.64 -11.77 -2.01
C ARG A 27 13.66 -12.21 -0.93
N LEU A 28 12.43 -12.51 -1.35
CA LEU A 28 11.36 -13.04 -0.51
C LEU A 28 11.85 -14.22 0.33
N GLN A 29 12.33 -13.96 1.53
CA GLN A 29 12.42 -14.97 2.56
C GLN A 29 11.17 -14.85 3.43
N LYS A 30 10.51 -16.00 3.56
CA LYS A 30 9.30 -16.27 4.35
C LYS A 30 9.23 -15.39 5.60
N ILE A 31 8.26 -14.47 5.62
CA ILE A 31 7.87 -13.77 6.84
C ILE A 31 7.25 -14.83 7.75
N THR A 32 8.02 -15.25 8.74
CA THR A 32 7.54 -16.14 9.78
C THR A 32 6.36 -15.50 10.50
N LYS A 33 5.32 -16.29 10.65
CA LYS A 33 4.04 -16.03 11.31
C LYS A 33 4.15 -14.97 12.40
N ALA A 34 3.41 -13.88 12.25
CA ALA A 34 3.09 -13.02 13.36
C ALA A 34 2.41 -13.89 14.43
N LYS A 35 2.88 -13.85 15.66
CA LYS A 35 2.17 -14.50 16.78
C LYS A 35 0.80 -13.87 16.84
N GLN A 36 -0.21 -14.71 16.62
CA GLN A 36 -1.59 -14.39 16.90
C GLN A 36 -1.68 -14.03 18.38
N VAL A 37 -2.05 -12.80 18.68
CA VAL A 37 -2.35 -12.40 20.05
C VAL A 37 -3.76 -12.91 20.30
N ASP A 38 -3.89 -13.94 21.13
CA ASP A 38 -5.19 -14.44 21.56
C ASP A 38 -5.97 -13.29 22.21
N MET A 39 -7.06 -12.88 21.57
CA MET A 39 -8.01 -11.96 22.16
C MET A 39 -8.77 -12.72 23.27
N PRO A 40 -8.82 -12.19 24.47
CA PRO A 40 -9.62 -12.82 25.54
C PRO A 40 -11.09 -12.83 25.13
N SER A 41 -11.74 -13.99 25.29
CA SER A 41 -13.17 -14.13 25.08
C SER A 41 -13.96 -13.14 25.94
N GLU A 42 -14.98 -12.53 25.32
CA GLU A 42 -15.95 -11.64 25.98
C GLU A 42 -16.60 -12.31 27.20
N LYS A 43 -16.13 -11.96 28.40
CA LYS A 43 -16.93 -12.04 29.62
C LYS A 43 -16.42 -11.06 30.67
N SER A 44 -17.33 -10.20 31.08
CA SER A 44 -17.30 -9.20 32.17
C SER A 44 -16.87 -7.81 31.81
N TYR A 45 -17.84 -6.94 31.54
CA TYR A 45 -17.72 -5.49 31.67
C TYR A 45 -17.54 -5.11 33.17
N GLY A 46 -16.39 -5.38 33.71
CA GLY A 46 -15.90 -4.79 34.93
C GLY A 46 -14.91 -3.71 34.58
N THR A 47 -15.13 -2.49 35.03
CA THR A 47 -14.42 -1.24 34.73
C THR A 47 -12.96 -1.16 35.20
N LYS A 48 -12.17 -2.21 35.01
CA LYS A 48 -10.71 -2.16 35.19
C LYS A 48 -10.04 -2.72 33.96
N PHE A 49 -9.88 -1.87 32.94
CA PHE A 49 -8.90 -2.16 31.90
C PHE A 49 -7.53 -2.31 32.59
N PRO A 50 -6.83 -3.46 32.44
CA PRO A 50 -5.47 -3.54 32.90
C PRO A 50 -4.69 -2.43 32.20
N PRO A 51 -3.79 -1.71 32.87
CA PRO A 51 -3.00 -0.68 32.23
C PRO A 51 -2.27 -1.30 31.06
N CYS A 52 -2.71 -0.99 29.83
CA CYS A 52 -2.04 -1.42 28.61
C CYS A 52 -0.69 -0.72 28.59
N ARG A 53 0.34 -1.33 29.16
CA ARG A 53 1.72 -0.86 29.12
C ARG A 53 2.30 -1.18 27.73
N LEU A 54 1.77 -0.53 26.69
CA LEU A 54 2.46 -0.55 25.42
C LEU A 54 3.81 0.13 25.60
N PRO A 55 4.90 -0.45 25.06
CA PRO A 55 6.19 0.20 25.09
C PRO A 55 6.09 1.56 24.38
N ARG A 56 6.73 2.57 24.94
CA ARG A 56 6.82 3.87 24.29
C ARG A 56 7.52 3.71 22.94
N ARG A 57 6.94 4.28 21.89
CA ARG A 57 7.49 4.26 20.53
C ARG A 57 7.61 5.68 20.03
N CYS A 58 8.63 5.93 19.21
CA CYS A 58 8.81 7.16 18.47
C CYS A 58 8.69 6.84 16.98
N GLY A 59 8.06 7.73 16.22
CA GLY A 59 7.84 7.52 14.79
C GLY A 59 7.60 8.81 14.05
N ILE A 60 7.48 8.71 12.74
CA ILE A 60 7.19 9.82 11.83
C ILE A 60 5.83 9.55 11.17
N LEU A 61 5.00 10.59 11.11
CA LEU A 61 3.79 10.62 10.29
C LEU A 61 4.15 11.22 8.94
N LEU A 62 4.06 10.43 7.89
CA LEU A 62 4.27 10.86 6.51
C LEU A 62 3.48 9.95 5.56
N HIS A 63 2.62 10.53 4.71
CA HIS A 63 1.93 9.73 3.69
C HIS A 63 2.91 9.35 2.56
N PRO A 64 2.86 8.12 2.01
CA PRO A 64 3.78 7.70 0.95
C PRO A 64 3.83 8.65 -0.25
N THR A 65 2.70 9.22 -0.65
CA THR A 65 2.64 10.19 -1.75
C THR A 65 3.39 11.51 -1.50
N SER A 66 3.84 11.74 -0.26
CA SER A 66 4.67 12.90 0.12
C SER A 66 6.17 12.60 0.04
N LEU A 67 6.55 11.36 -0.23
CA LEU A 67 7.93 11.00 -0.53
C LEU A 67 8.32 11.56 -1.92
N PRO A 68 9.60 11.81 -2.16
CA PRO A 68 10.08 12.03 -3.52
C PRO A 68 9.66 10.85 -4.40
N GLY A 69 9.28 11.12 -5.64
CA GLY A 69 8.93 10.06 -6.56
C GLY A 69 9.25 10.47 -8.00
N PRO A 70 9.71 9.54 -8.84
CA PRO A 70 10.17 9.86 -10.19
C PRO A 70 9.03 10.33 -11.10
N TYR A 71 7.78 10.05 -10.74
CA TYR A 71 6.60 10.33 -11.57
C TYR A 71 5.64 11.33 -10.91
N SER A 72 6.20 12.39 -10.30
CA SER A 72 5.48 13.51 -9.67
C SER A 72 4.67 13.16 -8.43
N THR A 73 4.77 11.96 -7.92
CA THR A 73 4.20 11.53 -6.62
C THR A 73 5.11 10.49 -6.00
N GLY A 74 5.12 10.42 -4.67
CA GLY A 74 5.74 9.29 -3.98
C GLY A 74 4.91 8.03 -4.14
N ASP A 75 5.60 6.89 -4.18
CA ASP A 75 5.02 5.56 -4.28
C ASP A 75 5.63 4.60 -3.24
N LEU A 76 5.28 3.33 -3.31
CA LEU A 76 5.81 2.28 -2.44
C LEU A 76 7.03 1.57 -3.08
N GLY A 77 7.82 2.29 -3.87
CA GLY A 77 9.04 1.84 -4.52
C GLY A 77 10.31 2.18 -3.74
N SER A 78 11.39 2.48 -4.48
CA SER A 78 12.75 2.70 -3.95
C SER A 78 12.82 3.76 -2.86
N GLU A 79 12.11 4.87 -3.04
CA GLU A 79 12.13 5.98 -2.08
C GLU A 79 11.44 5.62 -0.76
N ALA A 80 10.38 4.80 -0.82
CA ALA A 80 9.73 4.29 0.38
C ALA A 80 10.65 3.32 1.15
N TYR A 81 11.39 2.47 0.44
CA TYR A 81 12.40 1.62 1.07
C TYR A 81 13.53 2.44 1.69
N ALA A 82 14.07 3.42 0.97
CA ALA A 82 15.09 4.33 1.47
C ALA A 82 14.61 5.10 2.71
N PHE A 83 13.35 5.51 2.74
CA PHE A 83 12.75 6.16 3.90
C PHE A 83 12.64 5.21 5.11
N VAL A 84 12.27 3.94 4.90
CA VAL A 84 12.27 2.93 5.96
C VAL A 84 13.68 2.71 6.50
N ASP A 85 14.69 2.61 5.65
CA ASP A 85 16.08 2.44 6.07
C ASP A 85 16.57 3.67 6.86
N TRP A 86 16.17 4.87 6.43
CA TRP A 86 16.45 6.09 7.18
C TRP A 86 15.78 6.09 8.56
N LEU A 87 14.50 5.70 8.67
CA LEU A 87 13.79 5.57 9.94
C LEU A 87 14.51 4.60 10.88
N VAL A 88 14.96 3.45 10.36
CA VAL A 88 15.73 2.47 11.13
C VAL A 88 17.04 3.07 11.63
N SER A 89 17.78 3.79 10.77
CA SER A 89 19.03 4.45 11.14
C SER A 89 18.83 5.52 12.22
N ALA A 90 17.71 6.24 12.15
CA ALA A 90 17.28 7.23 13.14
C ALA A 90 16.68 6.61 14.43
N LYS A 91 16.68 5.27 14.54
CA LYS A 91 16.10 4.52 15.67
C LYS A 91 14.59 4.76 15.89
N MET A 92 13.88 5.16 14.85
CA MET A 92 12.43 5.24 14.86
C MET A 92 11.82 3.83 14.83
N GLN A 93 10.68 3.63 15.47
CA GLN A 93 10.02 2.34 15.57
C GLN A 93 8.72 2.28 14.78
N ALA A 94 8.22 3.42 14.32
CA ALA A 94 6.94 3.49 13.63
C ALA A 94 7.00 4.48 12.46
N TRP A 95 6.39 4.07 11.36
CA TRP A 95 5.99 4.94 10.29
C TRP A 95 4.46 5.03 10.30
N GLN A 96 3.91 6.17 10.66
CA GLN A 96 2.48 6.41 10.64
C GLN A 96 2.11 6.99 9.28
N VAL A 97 1.06 6.45 8.68
CA VAL A 97 0.53 6.89 7.39
C VAL A 97 -0.92 7.31 7.53
N LEU A 98 -1.39 8.16 6.62
CA LEU A 98 -2.81 8.42 6.42
C LEU A 98 -3.47 7.20 5.74
N PRO A 99 -4.81 7.13 5.66
CA PRO A 99 -5.46 6.01 4.98
C PRO A 99 -4.90 5.75 3.58
N LEU A 100 -4.49 4.51 3.32
CA LEU A 100 -3.87 4.09 2.05
C LEU A 100 -4.92 3.62 1.04
N VAL A 101 -6.14 4.09 1.17
CA VAL A 101 -7.29 3.71 0.33
C VAL A 101 -7.34 4.53 -0.97
N PRO A 102 -8.05 4.05 -2.01
CA PRO A 102 -8.28 4.82 -3.21
C PRO A 102 -8.97 6.14 -2.84
N PRO A 103 -8.42 7.30 -3.20
CA PRO A 103 -9.05 8.59 -2.91
C PRO A 103 -10.35 8.73 -3.72
N GLY A 104 -11.24 9.60 -3.26
CA GLY A 104 -12.37 10.03 -4.06
C GLY A 104 -11.90 10.61 -5.39
N ARG A 105 -12.74 10.53 -6.43
CA ARG A 105 -12.46 11.23 -7.69
C ARG A 105 -13.18 12.58 -7.70
N PRO A 106 -12.62 13.59 -8.36
CA PRO A 106 -13.33 14.84 -8.59
C PRO A 106 -14.68 14.57 -9.27
N ILE A 107 -15.73 15.23 -8.82
CA ILE A 107 -17.03 15.23 -9.47
C ILE A 107 -17.15 16.57 -10.18
N PRO A 108 -17.16 16.61 -11.53
CA PRO A 108 -17.23 17.85 -12.29
C PRO A 108 -18.37 18.75 -11.79
N GLY A 109 -18.08 20.00 -11.48
CA GLY A 109 -19.03 21.00 -11.04
C GLY A 109 -19.49 20.90 -9.56
N ILE A 110 -18.99 19.92 -8.80
CA ILE A 110 -19.32 19.76 -7.36
C ILE A 110 -18.10 19.95 -6.49
N ARG A 111 -16.96 19.35 -6.83
CA ARG A 111 -15.70 19.46 -6.09
C ARG A 111 -14.49 19.09 -6.96
N ASP A 112 -13.52 19.97 -7.01
CA ASP A 112 -12.30 19.77 -7.81
C ASP A 112 -11.14 19.14 -7.04
N ASP A 113 -11.27 18.94 -5.71
CA ASP A 113 -10.17 18.61 -4.79
C ASP A 113 -10.34 17.29 -4.00
N PHE A 114 -11.04 16.30 -4.57
CA PHE A 114 -11.42 15.07 -3.87
C PHE A 114 -10.29 14.05 -3.63
N TRP A 115 -9.05 14.42 -3.86
CA TRP A 115 -7.88 13.53 -3.70
C TRP A 115 -7.46 13.30 -2.24
N SER A 116 -8.32 13.63 -1.27
CA SER A 116 -8.04 13.43 0.14
C SER A 116 -8.06 11.94 0.51
N PRO A 117 -7.06 11.43 1.24
CA PRO A 117 -7.06 10.05 1.73
C PRO A 117 -8.21 9.80 2.75
N TYR A 118 -8.77 10.86 3.33
CA TYR A 118 -9.93 10.75 4.24
C TYR A 118 -11.27 10.66 3.51
N SER A 119 -11.29 10.90 2.21
CA SER A 119 -12.48 10.75 1.35
C SER A 119 -12.37 9.50 0.48
N GLY A 120 -11.83 8.42 1.04
CA GLY A 120 -11.63 7.15 0.33
C GLY A 120 -12.95 6.53 -0.14
N ARG A 121 -12.92 5.90 -1.32
CA ARG A 121 -14.09 5.25 -1.93
C ARG A 121 -14.31 3.82 -1.43
N ASP A 122 -13.24 3.15 -1.05
CA ASP A 122 -13.26 1.76 -0.63
C ASP A 122 -12.23 1.52 0.48
N ALA A 123 -12.70 0.99 1.60
CA ALA A 123 -11.84 0.72 2.76
C ALA A 123 -10.99 -0.55 2.63
N HIS A 124 -11.29 -1.44 1.67
CA HIS A 124 -10.62 -2.70 1.47
C HIS A 124 -9.48 -2.61 0.45
N CYS A 125 -9.61 -1.71 -0.52
CA CYS A 125 -8.63 -1.55 -1.59
C CYS A 125 -7.51 -0.59 -1.19
N GLY A 126 -6.30 -0.85 -1.70
CA GLY A 126 -5.18 0.09 -1.65
C GLY A 126 -5.27 1.13 -2.77
N ASN A 127 -4.67 2.30 -2.54
CA ASN A 127 -4.55 3.33 -3.56
C ASN A 127 -3.58 2.88 -4.66
N SER A 128 -4.11 2.64 -5.86
CA SER A 128 -3.35 2.18 -7.02
C SER A 128 -2.24 3.16 -7.44
N LEU A 129 -2.41 4.46 -7.19
CA LEU A 129 -1.39 5.48 -7.52
C LEU A 129 -0.10 5.34 -6.69
N MET A 130 -0.09 4.49 -5.66
CA MET A 130 1.11 4.18 -4.87
C MET A 130 1.86 2.94 -5.38
N ILE A 131 1.41 2.32 -6.45
CA ILE A 131 2.14 1.22 -7.10
C ILE A 131 3.34 1.80 -7.83
N SER A 132 4.54 1.29 -7.56
CA SER A 132 5.76 1.73 -8.22
C SER A 132 5.85 1.18 -9.64
N LEU A 133 5.95 2.07 -10.62
CA LEU A 133 6.13 1.70 -12.02
C LEU A 133 7.49 1.04 -12.26
N ASP A 134 8.53 1.46 -11.53
CA ASP A 134 9.88 0.88 -11.64
C ASP A 134 9.89 -0.59 -11.17
N LEU A 135 9.11 -0.93 -10.14
CA LEU A 135 8.95 -2.31 -9.72
C LEU A 135 8.17 -3.14 -10.74
N LEU A 136 7.17 -2.55 -11.41
CA LEU A 136 6.47 -3.25 -12.51
C LEU A 136 7.39 -3.52 -13.71
N VAL A 137 8.35 -2.63 -13.98
CA VAL A 137 9.41 -2.91 -14.98
C VAL A 137 10.33 -4.04 -14.50
N SER A 138 10.70 -4.05 -13.21
CA SER A 138 11.55 -5.10 -12.64
C SER A 138 10.87 -6.48 -12.63
N ASP A 139 9.54 -6.51 -12.65
CA ASP A 139 8.71 -7.72 -12.74
C ASP A 139 8.35 -8.08 -14.20
N ASP A 140 8.96 -7.40 -15.20
CA ASP A 140 8.71 -7.58 -16.63
C ASP A 140 7.22 -7.39 -17.02
N LEU A 141 6.49 -6.55 -16.29
CA LEU A 141 5.09 -6.21 -16.58
C LEU A 141 4.95 -4.96 -17.46
N LEU A 142 5.98 -4.10 -17.47
CA LEU A 142 6.12 -2.92 -18.30
C LEU A 142 7.53 -2.85 -18.89
N CYS A 143 7.67 -2.15 -20.03
CA CYS A 143 8.97 -1.80 -20.56
C CYS A 143 9.42 -0.45 -20.03
N SER A 144 10.72 -0.27 -19.76
CA SER A 144 11.27 1.01 -19.29
C SER A 144 11.03 2.17 -20.27
N SER A 145 10.92 1.87 -21.59
CA SER A 145 10.58 2.86 -22.62
C SER A 145 9.16 3.41 -22.56
N GLU A 146 8.29 2.79 -21.78
CA GLU A 146 6.88 3.18 -21.63
C GLU A 146 6.67 4.10 -20.43
N LEU A 147 7.68 4.20 -19.57
CA LEU A 147 7.59 5.05 -18.40
C LEU A 147 7.54 6.52 -18.79
N PRO A 148 6.73 7.32 -18.08
CA PRO A 148 6.72 8.76 -18.30
C PRO A 148 8.07 9.37 -17.94
N PRO A 149 8.41 10.57 -18.51
CA PRO A 149 9.64 11.25 -18.14
C PRO A 149 9.66 11.54 -16.64
N GLN A 150 10.80 11.27 -16.01
CA GLN A 150 10.98 11.53 -14.58
C GLN A 150 10.90 13.02 -14.28
N SER A 151 10.15 13.38 -13.26
CA SER A 151 9.97 14.74 -12.78
C SER A 151 10.04 14.80 -11.26
N ASN A 152 11.15 15.29 -10.73
CA ASN A 152 11.38 15.42 -9.29
C ASN A 152 11.07 16.82 -8.72
N SER A 153 10.49 17.72 -9.53
CA SER A 153 10.44 19.16 -9.21
C SER A 153 9.12 19.66 -8.64
N ALA A 154 8.13 18.82 -8.49
CA ALA A 154 6.81 19.27 -8.02
C ALA A 154 6.80 19.54 -6.53
N LYS A 155 6.70 20.80 -6.13
CA LYS A 155 6.40 21.20 -4.73
C LYS A 155 5.00 20.77 -4.27
N LYS A 156 4.12 20.41 -5.20
CA LYS A 156 2.74 20.00 -4.97
C LYS A 156 2.36 18.93 -5.99
N VAL A 157 1.82 17.82 -5.52
CA VAL A 157 1.32 16.73 -6.36
C VAL A 157 0.04 17.18 -7.08
N ASN A 158 0.02 17.01 -8.41
CA ASN A 158 -1.21 17.10 -9.18
C ASN A 158 -1.76 15.68 -9.38
N PHE A 159 -2.61 15.23 -8.48
CA PHE A 159 -3.13 13.86 -8.47
C PHE A 159 -3.95 13.53 -9.72
N GLN A 160 -4.62 14.51 -10.35
CA GLN A 160 -5.33 14.26 -11.61
C GLN A 160 -4.34 13.89 -12.71
N ALA A 161 -3.30 14.69 -12.91
CA ALA A 161 -2.28 14.41 -13.92
C ALA A 161 -1.52 13.10 -13.63
N VAL A 162 -1.29 12.78 -12.37
CA VAL A 162 -0.69 11.50 -11.95
C VAL A 162 -1.61 10.35 -12.30
N SER A 163 -2.91 10.43 -11.99
CA SER A 163 -3.91 9.41 -12.31
C SER A 163 -3.99 9.18 -13.82
N ASP A 164 -4.12 10.26 -14.61
CA ASP A 164 -4.21 10.19 -16.06
C ASP A 164 -2.98 9.53 -16.71
N THR A 165 -1.82 9.64 -16.05
CA THR A 165 -0.56 9.06 -16.54
C THR A 165 -0.36 7.62 -16.07
N ILE A 166 -0.63 7.32 -14.80
CA ILE A 166 -0.29 6.04 -14.17
C ILE A 166 -1.36 4.97 -14.43
N GLU A 167 -2.64 5.31 -14.35
CA GLU A 167 -3.72 4.31 -14.49
C GLU A 167 -3.67 3.50 -15.80
N PRO A 168 -3.41 4.10 -16.97
CA PRO A 168 -3.27 3.33 -18.22
C PRO A 168 -2.11 2.32 -18.18
N LEU A 169 -1.00 2.68 -17.52
CA LEU A 169 0.15 1.79 -17.35
C LEU A 169 -0.15 0.65 -16.39
N LEU A 170 -0.87 0.91 -15.30
CA LEU A 170 -1.31 -0.14 -14.38
C LEU A 170 -2.25 -1.13 -15.08
N TYR A 171 -3.17 -0.64 -15.90
CA TYR A 171 -4.06 -1.49 -16.69
C TYR A 171 -3.26 -2.36 -17.68
N LYS A 172 -2.24 -1.79 -18.33
CA LYS A 172 -1.35 -2.54 -19.22
C LYS A 172 -0.57 -3.60 -18.46
N ALA A 173 0.00 -3.26 -17.31
CA ALA A 173 0.74 -4.20 -16.46
C ALA A 173 -0.16 -5.36 -15.98
N ALA A 174 -1.40 -5.06 -15.60
CA ALA A 174 -2.38 -6.08 -15.22
C ALA A 174 -2.69 -7.03 -16.40
N LYS A 175 -2.88 -6.50 -17.60
CA LYS A 175 -3.06 -7.34 -18.80
C LYS A 175 -1.83 -8.20 -19.10
N SER A 176 -0.63 -7.63 -18.97
CA SER A 176 0.62 -8.37 -19.16
C SER A 176 0.71 -9.55 -18.18
N LEU A 177 0.39 -9.33 -16.88
CA LEU A 177 0.37 -10.39 -15.88
C LEU A 177 -0.64 -11.49 -16.22
N LEU A 178 -1.86 -11.13 -16.58
CA LEU A 178 -2.95 -12.08 -16.86
C LEU A 178 -2.75 -12.85 -18.18
N SER A 179 -1.87 -12.38 -19.09
CA SER A 179 -1.54 -13.06 -20.33
C SER A 179 -0.38 -14.05 -20.19
N ARG A 180 0.24 -14.14 -19.00
CA ARG A 180 1.36 -15.06 -18.75
C ARG A 180 0.89 -16.51 -18.67
N ASP A 181 1.81 -17.43 -18.97
CA ASP A 181 1.54 -18.86 -18.79
C ASP A 181 1.31 -19.21 -17.32
N GLY A 182 0.43 -20.17 -17.06
CA GLY A 182 0.08 -20.62 -15.70
C GLY A 182 1.25 -21.19 -14.89
N SER A 183 2.40 -21.45 -15.52
CA SER A 183 3.65 -21.81 -14.85
C SER A 183 4.41 -20.60 -14.28
N ASP A 184 4.06 -19.38 -14.66
CA ASP A 184 4.70 -18.15 -14.18
C ASP A 184 4.55 -17.97 -12.66
N SER A 185 5.64 -17.64 -11.99
CA SER A 185 5.66 -17.54 -10.52
C SER A 185 4.85 -16.36 -10.00
N LEU A 186 4.83 -15.23 -10.73
CA LEU A 186 4.11 -14.03 -10.33
C LEU A 186 2.61 -14.21 -10.53
N LEU A 187 2.20 -14.84 -11.63
CA LEU A 187 0.79 -15.18 -11.86
C LEU A 187 0.27 -16.14 -10.79
N ARG A 188 1.04 -17.18 -10.44
CA ARG A 188 0.66 -18.10 -9.35
C ARG A 188 0.53 -17.38 -8.00
N GLU A 189 1.45 -16.48 -7.68
CA GLU A 189 1.37 -15.69 -6.44
C GLU A 189 0.13 -14.80 -6.43
N PHE A 190 -0.24 -14.22 -7.57
CA PHE A 190 -1.48 -13.45 -7.72
C PHE A 190 -2.71 -14.33 -7.49
N GLU A 191 -2.77 -15.53 -8.06
CA GLU A 191 -3.88 -16.46 -7.87
C GLU A 191 -3.95 -16.97 -6.41
N GLU A 192 -2.82 -17.26 -5.78
CA GLU A 192 -2.76 -17.61 -4.36
C GLU A 192 -3.33 -16.45 -3.50
N PHE A 193 -2.99 -15.20 -3.83
CA PHE A 193 -3.54 -14.02 -3.15
C PHE A 193 -5.05 -13.94 -3.29
N ARG A 194 -5.58 -14.07 -4.52
CA ARG A 194 -7.04 -14.03 -4.77
C ARG A 194 -7.81 -15.10 -4.02
N ASN A 195 -7.22 -16.29 -3.88
CA ASN A 195 -7.87 -17.42 -3.23
C ASN A 195 -7.71 -17.47 -1.72
N ARG A 196 -7.04 -16.50 -1.10
CA ARG A 196 -6.98 -16.39 0.36
C ARG A 196 -8.37 -16.16 0.94
N SER A 197 -8.69 -16.86 2.02
CA SER A 197 -10.01 -16.79 2.65
C SER A 197 -10.37 -15.38 3.17
N ASP A 198 -9.37 -14.60 3.59
CA ASP A 198 -9.53 -13.23 4.06
C ASP A 198 -9.66 -12.19 2.92
N ILE A 199 -9.30 -12.56 1.69
CA ILE A 199 -9.36 -11.71 0.50
C ILE A 199 -10.62 -12.02 -0.31
N LYS A 200 -10.91 -13.30 -0.55
CA LYS A 200 -12.00 -13.76 -1.41
C LYS A 200 -13.38 -13.25 -0.98
N VAL A 201 -13.57 -13.00 0.32
CA VAL A 201 -14.86 -12.55 0.87
C VAL A 201 -15.26 -11.14 0.47
N TRP A 202 -14.33 -10.33 -0.04
CA TRP A 202 -14.60 -8.93 -0.38
C TRP A 202 -14.03 -8.50 -1.75
N LEU A 203 -13.06 -9.24 -2.31
CA LEU A 203 -12.29 -8.78 -3.47
C LEU A 203 -13.15 -8.62 -4.72
N ASP A 204 -14.00 -9.59 -5.01
CA ASP A 204 -14.82 -9.57 -6.23
C ASP A 204 -15.84 -8.43 -6.18
N ASP A 205 -16.48 -8.20 -5.03
CA ASP A 205 -17.41 -7.10 -4.82
C ASP A 205 -16.69 -5.75 -4.90
N ALA A 206 -15.53 -5.61 -4.28
CA ALA A 206 -14.73 -4.39 -4.35
C ALA A 206 -14.23 -4.12 -5.77
N ALA A 207 -13.80 -5.15 -6.51
CA ALA A 207 -13.40 -5.00 -7.90
C ALA A 207 -14.56 -4.52 -8.78
N LEU A 208 -15.74 -5.09 -8.61
CA LEU A 208 -16.94 -4.69 -9.35
C LEU A 208 -17.37 -3.25 -9.01
N PHE A 209 -17.24 -2.84 -7.76
CA PHE A 209 -17.59 -1.47 -7.31
C PHE A 209 -16.65 -0.41 -7.90
N ASN A 210 -15.39 -0.76 -8.20
CA ASN A 210 -14.38 0.18 -8.67
C ASN A 210 -14.23 0.26 -10.20
N VAL A 211 -15.09 -0.42 -10.97
CA VAL A 211 -15.11 -0.41 -12.46
C VAL A 211 -15.94 0.81 -13.01
#